data_eda555f9a2237798bef1e1246dff79d7
#
_entry.id   eda555f9a2237798bef1e1246dff79d7
#
_cell.length_a   1.000
_cell.length_b   1.000
_cell.length_c   1.000
_cell.angle_alpha   90.00
_cell.angle_beta   90.00
_cell.angle_gamma   90.00
#
_symmetry.space_group_name_H-M   'P 1'
#
loop_
_entity.id
_entity.type
_entity.pdbx_description
1 polymer ?
#
loop_
_entity_poly.entity_id
_entity_poly.type
_entity_poly.pdbx_seq_one_letter_code
_entity_poly.pdbx_strand_id
1 'polypeptide(L)'
;AGRLNNASQNKLSAMKNANGPKNGGYSLDIVSNGKESYLFGNNDRYSQVDYLYSNVLFNHYDANTPNDPNNAMLNGNGVIVNQTTGLPVYYNATGYDFGRSTTGYIGQYDFNVSGNSNDRFYWGFTVGIYDVHYNSSSLYSENLVDGNTAIGDVAMNDERKITGTGFDVKAGLIFRPAEESPFRIGLYVHTPTWYDLTTRNYTVLNNNTNEAYGSTERGKSSESYDFKFYTPWRFGVSLGHTVGNYLALGATYEYADYTTNDIRVNDGGEVDYWGNYYETSSRDEAMKQNIKNSLKGVHTVKLGMEFKPEKNFAVRLGYNYQSAMYNKDGYKDGSLESYGTYYASTTDYTNWKDTHRFTAGVGYNYGKFSFDLAYQYSQTNGDFYPFMSYVDNSEPKFDNVCDAVKVSNKRNQLLFTVGYKF
;
A
#
# COMPACT_ATOMS: atom_id res chain seq x y z
N ALA A 1 6.82 -3.76 25.82
CA ALA A 1 6.89 -2.30 25.80
C ALA A 1 5.83 -1.78 24.83
N GLY A 2 4.77 -1.17 25.37
CA GLY A 2 3.75 -0.53 24.56
C GLY A 2 4.40 0.61 23.77
N ARG A 3 4.50 0.48 22.44
CA ARG A 3 4.77 1.63 21.60
C ARG A 3 3.53 2.51 21.62
N LEU A 4 3.61 3.64 22.28
CA LEU A 4 2.73 4.75 22.00
C LEU A 4 3.10 5.25 20.59
N ASN A 5 2.55 4.63 19.57
CA ASN A 5 2.63 5.16 18.22
C ASN A 5 1.73 6.37 18.17
N ASN A 6 2.33 7.54 18.21
CA ASN A 6 1.63 8.72 17.75
C ASN A 6 1.16 8.45 16.32
N ALA A 7 -0.12 8.63 16.08
CA ALA A 7 -0.70 8.53 14.74
C ALA A 7 0.17 9.34 13.79
N SER A 8 0.94 8.65 12.95
CA SER A 8 1.78 9.31 11.96
C SER A 8 0.89 9.72 10.81
N GLN A 9 0.74 11.01 10.60
CA GLN A 9 0.04 11.56 9.45
C GLN A 9 1.03 11.64 8.29
N ASN A 10 0.84 10.80 7.28
CA ASN A 10 1.54 10.91 6.02
C ASN A 10 0.70 11.77 5.06
N LYS A 11 1.30 12.85 4.57
CA LYS A 11 0.70 13.69 3.53
C LYS A 11 1.50 13.51 2.25
N LEU A 12 0.84 13.04 1.22
CA LEU A 12 1.32 13.13 -0.15
C LEU A 12 0.58 14.31 -0.78
N SER A 13 1.27 15.44 -0.96
CA SER A 13 0.64 16.67 -1.44
C SER A 13 0.82 16.86 -2.93
N ALA A 14 -0.21 17.44 -3.49
CA ALA A 14 -0.43 18.01 -4.80
C ALA A 14 0.67 17.81 -5.82
N MET A 15 0.35 17.03 -6.79
CA MET A 15 1.18 16.89 -7.96
C MET A 15 0.41 17.35 -9.15
N LYS A 16 0.89 18.40 -9.75
CA LYS A 16 0.33 18.92 -10.98
C LYS A 16 1.13 18.35 -12.12
N ASN A 17 0.51 17.58 -12.97
CA ASN A 17 1.13 17.16 -14.20
C ASN A 17 0.93 18.24 -15.25
N ALA A 18 2.02 18.94 -15.61
CA ALA A 18 2.02 19.95 -16.64
C ALA A 18 2.25 19.38 -18.05
N ASN A 19 2.63 18.12 -18.14
CA ASN A 19 2.88 17.46 -19.42
C ASN A 19 1.65 16.64 -19.79
N GLY A 20 0.90 17.12 -20.72
CA GLY A 20 -0.20 16.36 -21.33
C GLY A 20 0.31 15.02 -21.89
N PRO A 21 -0.60 14.14 -22.24
CA PRO A 21 -0.29 12.82 -22.76
C PRO A 21 0.45 12.90 -24.09
N LYS A 22 1.20 11.86 -24.40
CA LYS A 22 1.97 11.79 -25.64
C LYS A 22 1.09 11.73 -26.89
N ASN A 23 -0.10 11.14 -26.81
CA ASN A 23 -0.92 10.80 -27.97
C ASN A 23 -2.41 11.10 -27.83
N GLY A 24 -2.81 12.17 -27.23
CA GLY A 24 -4.23 12.56 -27.32
C GLY A 24 -5.01 12.67 -26.05
N GLY A 25 -4.51 12.29 -24.93
CA GLY A 25 -5.18 12.55 -23.68
C GLY A 25 -4.87 11.52 -22.63
N TYR A 26 -4.93 11.93 -21.39
CA TYR A 26 -5.01 10.99 -20.29
C TYR A 26 -6.08 11.49 -19.35
N SER A 27 -6.94 10.61 -18.95
CA SER A 27 -7.91 10.86 -17.91
C SER A 27 -8.38 9.53 -17.31
N LEU A 28 -9.03 9.61 -16.18
CA LEU A 28 -9.53 8.43 -15.51
C LEU A 28 -10.70 7.80 -16.26
N ASP A 29 -11.49 8.59 -16.96
CA ASP A 29 -12.56 8.10 -17.83
C ASP A 29 -12.03 7.28 -19.02
N ILE A 30 -10.88 7.65 -19.61
CA ILE A 30 -10.23 6.83 -20.63
C ILE A 30 -9.83 5.46 -20.06
N VAL A 31 -9.27 5.43 -18.84
CA VAL A 31 -8.96 4.18 -18.16
C VAL A 31 -10.21 3.34 -17.96
N SER A 32 -11.30 3.94 -17.51
CA SER A 32 -12.58 3.27 -17.32
C SER A 32 -13.12 2.70 -18.64
N ASN A 33 -13.14 3.50 -19.70
CA ASN A 33 -13.58 3.07 -21.02
C ASN A 33 -12.66 2.02 -21.67
N GLY A 34 -11.34 2.12 -21.44
CA GLY A 34 -10.37 1.15 -21.92
C GLY A 34 -10.54 -0.25 -21.32
N LYS A 35 -11.26 -0.38 -20.22
CA LYS A 35 -11.62 -1.65 -19.58
C LYS A 35 -13.01 -2.14 -19.97
N GLU A 36 -13.50 -1.73 -21.06
CA GLU A 36 -14.81 -1.93 -21.59
C GLU A 36 -15.36 -3.35 -21.39
N SER A 37 -14.65 -4.35 -21.86
CA SER A 37 -15.07 -5.75 -21.74
C SER A 37 -15.15 -6.24 -20.29
N TYR A 38 -14.47 -5.54 -19.38
CA TYR A 38 -14.45 -5.83 -17.98
C TYR A 38 -15.54 -5.11 -17.20
N LEU A 39 -15.76 -3.81 -17.50
CA LEU A 39 -16.69 -2.96 -16.77
C LEU A 39 -18.15 -3.30 -17.06
N PHE A 40 -18.45 -3.56 -18.30
CA PHE A 40 -19.82 -3.72 -18.79
C PHE A 40 -20.07 -5.11 -19.38
N GLY A 41 -19.03 -5.90 -19.59
CA GLY A 41 -19.14 -7.24 -20.15
C GLY A 41 -19.28 -8.32 -19.08
N ASN A 42 -20.20 -9.17 -19.24
CA ASN A 42 -20.39 -10.51 -18.67
C ASN A 42 -20.91 -10.66 -17.23
N ASN A 43 -20.73 -9.76 -16.28
CA ASN A 43 -21.10 -10.06 -14.88
C ASN A 43 -21.77 -8.96 -14.06
N ASP A 44 -22.25 -7.86 -14.66
CA ASP A 44 -22.85 -6.73 -13.92
C ASP A 44 -21.98 -6.17 -12.77
N ARG A 45 -20.67 -6.34 -12.85
CA ARG A 45 -19.72 -5.94 -11.82
C ARG A 45 -18.83 -4.83 -12.33
N TYR A 46 -19.02 -3.63 -11.79
CA TYR A 46 -18.23 -2.45 -12.09
C TYR A 46 -17.32 -2.13 -10.91
N SER A 47 -16.14 -1.56 -11.16
CA SER A 47 -15.44 -0.89 -10.08
C SER A 47 -16.25 0.33 -9.64
N GLN A 48 -16.06 0.77 -8.38
CA GLN A 48 -16.73 1.97 -7.86
C GLN A 48 -16.45 3.21 -8.73
N VAL A 49 -15.23 3.30 -9.23
CA VAL A 49 -14.82 4.40 -10.12
C VAL A 49 -15.63 4.39 -11.40
N ASP A 50 -15.75 3.24 -12.04
CA ASP A 50 -16.45 3.09 -13.31
C ASP A 50 -17.93 3.39 -13.18
N TYR A 51 -18.55 2.88 -12.11
CA TYR A 51 -19.94 3.16 -11.79
C TYR A 51 -20.18 4.68 -11.60
N LEU A 52 -19.30 5.34 -10.84
CA LEU A 52 -19.43 6.77 -10.59
C LEU A 52 -19.24 7.59 -11.87
N TYR A 53 -18.23 7.26 -12.68
CA TYR A 53 -17.99 7.95 -13.94
C TYR A 53 -19.13 7.75 -14.92
N SER A 54 -19.65 6.52 -15.08
CA SER A 54 -20.76 6.27 -16.00
C SER A 54 -22.03 7.00 -15.59
N ASN A 55 -22.34 7.09 -14.29
CA ASN A 55 -23.55 7.75 -13.82
C ASN A 55 -23.45 9.28 -13.76
N VAL A 56 -22.25 9.82 -13.52
CA VAL A 56 -22.07 11.24 -13.24
C VAL A 56 -21.60 12.00 -14.48
N LEU A 57 -20.74 11.38 -15.29
CA LEU A 57 -20.14 12.05 -16.44
C LEU A 57 -20.80 11.68 -17.77
N PHE A 58 -21.27 10.46 -17.92
CA PHE A 58 -21.75 9.92 -19.18
C PHE A 58 -23.24 9.62 -19.24
N ASN A 59 -23.98 9.82 -18.17
CA ASN A 59 -25.42 9.58 -18.14
C ASN A 59 -26.20 10.76 -18.68
N HIS A 60 -25.91 11.17 -19.93
CA HIS A 60 -26.54 12.35 -20.61
C HIS A 60 -27.43 11.96 -21.77
N TYR A 61 -27.96 10.74 -21.73
CA TYR A 61 -28.92 10.37 -22.75
C TYR A 61 -30.23 11.15 -22.56
N ASP A 62 -30.47 12.12 -23.41
CA ASP A 62 -31.79 12.75 -23.55
C ASP A 62 -32.51 12.16 -24.77
N ALA A 63 -33.56 11.38 -24.52
CA ALA A 63 -34.37 10.78 -25.57
C ALA A 63 -35.07 11.82 -26.47
N ASN A 64 -35.20 13.09 -26.02
CA ASN A 64 -35.78 14.16 -26.78
C ASN A 64 -34.80 14.79 -27.79
N THR A 65 -33.50 14.56 -27.59
CA THR A 65 -32.47 15.09 -28.49
C THR A 65 -31.53 13.94 -28.96
N PRO A 66 -32.06 12.90 -29.60
CA PRO A 66 -31.27 11.71 -29.94
C PRO A 66 -30.12 11.98 -30.91
N ASN A 67 -30.14 13.09 -31.62
CA ASN A 67 -29.09 13.51 -32.55
C ASN A 67 -28.10 14.52 -31.95
N ASP A 68 -28.18 14.82 -30.66
CA ASP A 68 -27.20 15.66 -30.01
C ASP A 68 -25.84 14.92 -30.00
N PRO A 69 -24.77 15.52 -30.54
CA PRO A 69 -23.44 14.88 -30.55
C PRO A 69 -22.90 14.63 -29.13
N ASN A 70 -23.46 15.30 -28.12
CA ASN A 70 -23.08 15.08 -26.71
C ASN A 70 -23.93 13.99 -26.05
N ASN A 71 -24.89 13.42 -26.73
CA ASN A 71 -25.74 12.36 -26.23
C ASN A 71 -24.94 11.05 -26.18
N ALA A 72 -24.57 10.63 -24.99
CA ALA A 72 -23.83 9.39 -24.75
C ALA A 72 -24.74 8.28 -24.22
N MET A 73 -24.59 7.07 -24.74
CA MET A 73 -25.31 5.89 -24.25
C MET A 73 -24.42 4.67 -24.22
N LEU A 74 -24.78 3.72 -23.40
CA LEU A 74 -24.18 2.38 -23.41
C LEU A 74 -24.60 1.65 -24.70
N ASN A 75 -23.63 1.16 -25.48
CA ASN A 75 -23.91 0.25 -26.58
C ASN A 75 -24.20 -1.17 -26.05
N GLY A 76 -24.59 -2.09 -26.94
CA GLY A 76 -24.87 -3.48 -26.57
C GLY A 76 -23.70 -4.27 -25.98
N ASN A 77 -22.49 -3.71 -26.04
CA ASN A 77 -21.26 -4.29 -25.45
C ASN A 77 -20.85 -3.57 -24.15
N GLY A 78 -21.64 -2.60 -23.70
CA GLY A 78 -21.37 -1.86 -22.49
C GLY A 78 -20.38 -0.69 -22.62
N VAL A 79 -20.00 -0.29 -23.83
CA VAL A 79 -19.17 0.89 -24.07
C VAL A 79 -20.04 2.13 -24.10
N ILE A 80 -19.58 3.19 -23.49
CA ILE A 80 -20.20 4.51 -23.61
C ILE A 80 -19.80 5.07 -24.97
N VAL A 81 -20.79 5.22 -25.84
CA VAL A 81 -20.59 5.69 -27.21
C VAL A 81 -21.46 6.91 -27.51
N ASN A 82 -20.92 7.76 -28.36
CA ASN A 82 -21.73 8.82 -28.98
C ASN A 82 -22.75 8.16 -29.93
N GLN A 83 -24.02 8.44 -29.75
CA GLN A 83 -25.11 7.83 -30.52
C GLN A 83 -25.03 8.09 -32.02
N THR A 84 -24.53 9.26 -32.40
CA THR A 84 -24.45 9.66 -33.81
C THR A 84 -23.27 9.01 -34.51
N THR A 85 -22.13 8.89 -33.84
CA THR A 85 -20.90 8.39 -34.47
C THR A 85 -20.58 6.94 -34.13
N GLY A 86 -21.19 6.37 -33.09
CA GLY A 86 -20.88 5.04 -32.57
C GLY A 86 -19.49 4.91 -31.97
N LEU A 87 -18.75 6.02 -31.82
CA LEU A 87 -17.40 6.02 -31.26
C LEU A 87 -17.44 6.17 -29.74
N PRO A 88 -16.48 5.58 -29.02
CA PRO A 88 -16.34 5.76 -27.58
C PRO A 88 -16.26 7.24 -27.22
N VAL A 89 -16.99 7.61 -26.17
CA VAL A 89 -16.97 8.97 -25.62
C VAL A 89 -16.03 9.00 -24.43
N TYR A 90 -15.09 9.92 -24.46
CA TYR A 90 -14.21 10.26 -23.35
C TYR A 90 -13.70 11.69 -23.51
N TYR A 91 -13.31 12.29 -22.40
CA TYR A 91 -12.71 13.61 -22.40
C TYR A 91 -11.24 13.53 -22.04
N ASN A 92 -10.41 14.30 -22.73
CA ASN A 92 -9.00 14.40 -22.41
C ASN A 92 -8.80 15.31 -21.20
N ALA A 93 -7.77 15.04 -20.43
CA ALA A 93 -7.33 15.91 -19.35
C ALA A 93 -6.01 16.61 -19.70
N THR A 94 -5.90 17.89 -19.41
CA THR A 94 -4.66 18.67 -19.57
C THR A 94 -3.74 18.55 -18.35
N GLY A 95 -4.27 18.10 -17.22
CA GLY A 95 -3.53 17.91 -15.98
C GLY A 95 -4.43 17.36 -14.89
N TYR A 96 -3.81 16.95 -13.79
CA TYR A 96 -4.48 16.49 -12.59
C TYR A 96 -3.84 17.07 -11.34
N ASP A 97 -4.63 17.15 -10.28
CA ASP A 97 -4.17 17.44 -8.93
C ASP A 97 -4.49 16.25 -8.02
N PHE A 98 -3.54 15.86 -7.17
CA PHE A 98 -3.72 14.76 -6.24
C PHE A 98 -3.23 15.13 -4.84
N GLY A 99 -4.06 14.84 -3.85
CA GLY A 99 -3.71 14.98 -2.44
C GLY A 99 -4.18 13.78 -1.63
N ARG A 100 -3.38 13.33 -0.67
CA ARG A 100 -3.75 12.25 0.26
C ARG A 100 -3.30 12.54 1.67
N SER A 101 -4.17 12.24 2.62
CA SER A 101 -3.85 12.18 4.05
C SER A 101 -4.11 10.77 4.57
N THR A 102 -3.11 10.19 5.22
CA THR A 102 -3.22 8.84 5.82
C THR A 102 -2.90 8.92 7.29
N THR A 103 -3.76 8.33 8.12
CA THR A 103 -3.58 8.24 9.58
C THR A 103 -3.86 6.81 10.04
N GLY A 104 -3.34 6.45 11.19
CA GLY A 104 -3.61 5.16 11.80
C GLY A 104 -2.38 4.53 12.44
N TYR A 105 -2.54 3.28 12.85
CA TYR A 105 -1.49 2.48 13.46
C TYR A 105 -1.73 0.99 13.24
N ILE A 106 -0.67 0.23 13.42
CA ILE A 106 -0.72 -1.21 13.67
C ILE A 106 -0.15 -1.41 15.06
N GLY A 107 -1.01 -1.70 16.02
CA GLY A 107 -0.61 -2.10 17.37
C GLY A 107 -0.07 -3.53 17.35
N GLN A 108 0.98 -3.82 18.14
CA GLN A 108 1.54 -5.16 18.24
C GLN A 108 1.77 -5.50 19.71
N TYR A 109 1.26 -6.66 20.12
CA TYR A 109 1.41 -7.23 21.45
C TYR A 109 2.14 -8.56 21.32
N ASP A 110 3.35 -8.63 21.87
CA ASP A 110 4.20 -9.83 21.79
C ASP A 110 4.27 -10.52 23.14
N PHE A 111 3.98 -11.83 23.12
CA PHE A 111 4.21 -12.74 24.24
C PHE A 111 5.40 -13.62 23.92
N ASN A 112 6.46 -13.46 24.70
CA ASN A 112 7.73 -14.12 24.45
C ASN A 112 8.09 -15.09 25.59
N VAL A 113 8.57 -16.28 25.18
CA VAL A 113 9.23 -17.23 26.07
C VAL A 113 10.61 -17.49 25.50
N SER A 114 11.65 -17.40 26.32
CA SER A 114 13.02 -17.61 25.89
C SER A 114 13.82 -18.35 26.95
N GLY A 115 14.85 -19.02 26.51
CA GLY A 115 15.73 -19.79 27.37
C GLY A 115 17.17 -19.79 26.89
N ASN A 116 18.05 -20.20 27.79
CA ASN A 116 19.47 -20.29 27.55
C ASN A 116 19.97 -21.61 28.09
N SER A 117 20.84 -22.26 27.34
CA SER A 117 21.58 -23.47 27.78
C SER A 117 23.07 -23.21 27.73
N ASN A 118 23.71 -23.21 28.92
CA ASN A 118 25.17 -23.10 29.12
C ASN A 118 25.80 -21.88 28.44
N ASP A 119 25.09 -20.74 28.31
CA ASP A 119 25.57 -19.55 27.61
C ASP A 119 26.06 -19.78 26.18
N ARG A 120 25.73 -20.91 25.59
CA ARG A 120 26.11 -21.32 24.23
C ARG A 120 24.93 -21.35 23.28
N PHE A 121 23.77 -21.77 23.77
CA PHE A 121 22.58 -21.94 22.97
C PHE A 121 21.42 -21.17 23.60
N TYR A 122 20.89 -20.19 22.87
CA TYR A 122 19.75 -19.39 23.27
C TYR A 122 18.62 -19.63 22.30
N TRP A 123 17.41 -19.74 22.80
CA TRP A 123 16.22 -19.91 22.00
C TRP A 123 15.12 -18.94 22.45
N GLY A 124 14.26 -18.57 21.54
CA GLY A 124 13.10 -17.75 21.83
C GLY A 124 11.94 -18.08 20.91
N PHE A 125 10.77 -17.99 21.48
CA PHE A 125 9.51 -18.19 20.80
C PHE A 125 8.58 -17.04 21.17
N THR A 126 7.93 -16.42 20.17
CA THR A 126 7.06 -15.28 20.36
C THR A 126 5.76 -15.48 19.60
N VAL A 127 4.63 -15.19 20.26
CA VAL A 127 3.33 -15.03 19.60
C VAL A 127 3.02 -13.54 19.57
N GLY A 128 2.78 -13.01 18.38
CA GLY A 128 2.40 -11.63 18.15
C GLY A 128 0.92 -11.52 17.83
N ILE A 129 0.24 -10.58 18.47
CA ILE A 129 -1.15 -10.21 18.16
C ILE A 129 -1.15 -8.76 17.66
N TYR A 130 -1.90 -8.53 16.59
CA TYR A 130 -1.94 -7.23 15.92
C TYR A 130 -3.33 -6.62 15.95
N ASP A 131 -3.39 -5.31 16.12
CA ASP A 131 -4.59 -4.48 16.03
C ASP A 131 -4.35 -3.42 14.95
N VAL A 132 -5.19 -3.42 13.90
CA VAL A 132 -5.01 -2.61 12.69
C VAL A 132 -6.05 -1.52 12.63
N HIS A 133 -5.57 -0.28 12.52
CA HIS A 133 -6.40 0.90 12.27
C HIS A 133 -5.74 1.75 11.18
N TYR A 134 -6.38 1.84 10.03
CA TYR A 134 -5.93 2.63 8.89
C TYR A 134 -7.07 3.52 8.40
N ASN A 135 -6.78 4.80 8.21
CA ASN A 135 -7.69 5.75 7.58
C ASN A 135 -6.94 6.50 6.49
N SER A 136 -7.55 6.65 5.35
CA SER A 136 -7.02 7.42 4.24
C SER A 136 -8.13 8.31 3.68
N SER A 137 -7.79 9.55 3.36
CA SER A 137 -8.64 10.46 2.61
C SER A 137 -7.83 11.03 1.47
N SER A 138 -8.34 10.96 0.25
CA SER A 138 -7.67 11.48 -0.94
C SER A 138 -8.63 12.30 -1.79
N LEU A 139 -8.06 13.30 -2.47
CA LEU A 139 -8.69 14.08 -3.50
C LEU A 139 -7.89 13.89 -4.78
N TYR A 140 -8.55 13.49 -5.83
CA TYR A 140 -8.04 13.44 -7.19
C TYR A 140 -8.94 14.30 -8.07
N SER A 141 -8.38 15.22 -8.86
CA SER A 141 -9.13 16.02 -9.82
C SER A 141 -8.41 16.12 -11.16
N GLU A 142 -9.20 16.21 -12.22
CA GLU A 142 -8.73 16.34 -13.61
C GLU A 142 -9.35 17.59 -14.24
N ASN A 143 -8.51 18.36 -14.97
CA ASN A 143 -8.97 19.48 -15.79
C ASN A 143 -9.28 18.95 -17.19
N LEU A 144 -10.55 18.84 -17.53
CA LEU A 144 -11.03 18.21 -18.75
C LEU A 144 -11.11 19.19 -19.92
N VAL A 145 -10.88 18.65 -21.12
CA VAL A 145 -10.98 19.38 -22.37
C VAL A 145 -11.72 18.55 -23.43
N ASP A 146 -12.50 19.25 -24.26
CA ASP A 146 -13.03 18.72 -25.52
C ASP A 146 -12.27 19.38 -26.66
N GLY A 147 -11.44 18.60 -27.34
CA GLY A 147 -10.46 19.14 -28.29
C GLY A 147 -9.51 20.14 -27.60
N ASN A 148 -9.64 21.42 -27.94
CA ASN A 148 -8.86 22.53 -27.36
C ASN A 148 -9.67 23.39 -26.38
N THR A 149 -10.91 23.04 -26.09
CA THR A 149 -11.81 23.83 -25.25
C THR A 149 -11.82 23.27 -23.85
N ALA A 150 -11.49 24.09 -22.85
CA ALA A 150 -11.65 23.71 -21.46
C ALA A 150 -13.14 23.58 -21.13
N ILE A 151 -13.53 22.42 -20.58
CA ILE A 151 -14.94 22.11 -20.26
C ILE A 151 -15.23 22.09 -18.76
N GLY A 152 -14.21 22.20 -17.92
CA GLY A 152 -14.32 22.17 -16.47
C GLY A 152 -13.43 21.10 -15.85
N ASP A 153 -13.79 20.67 -14.65
CA ASP A 153 -13.06 19.65 -13.92
C ASP A 153 -13.99 18.54 -13.37
N VAL A 154 -13.39 17.41 -13.10
CA VAL A 154 -13.99 16.32 -12.34
C VAL A 154 -13.14 16.08 -11.10
N ALA A 155 -13.78 15.98 -9.95
CA ALA A 155 -13.11 15.80 -8.68
C ALA A 155 -13.66 14.58 -7.92
N MET A 156 -12.78 13.65 -7.59
CA MET A 156 -13.09 12.44 -6.82
C MET A 156 -12.48 12.52 -5.42
N ASN A 157 -13.36 12.51 -4.41
CA ASN A 157 -12.97 12.38 -3.01
C ASN A 157 -13.17 10.94 -2.59
N ASP A 158 -12.12 10.32 -2.05
CA ASP A 158 -12.14 8.94 -1.59
C ASP A 158 -11.71 8.85 -0.13
N GLU A 159 -12.51 8.16 0.67
CA GLU A 159 -12.23 7.84 2.05
C GLU A 159 -12.18 6.32 2.21
N ARG A 160 -11.09 5.82 2.78
CA ARG A 160 -10.93 4.40 3.10
C ARG A 160 -10.60 4.21 4.56
N LYS A 161 -11.29 3.29 5.20
CA LYS A 161 -11.00 2.83 6.55
C LYS A 161 -10.79 1.32 6.54
N ILE A 162 -9.67 0.88 7.10
CA ILE A 162 -9.39 -0.56 7.30
C ILE A 162 -9.18 -0.79 8.79
N THR A 163 -9.89 -1.78 9.33
CA THR A 163 -9.76 -2.22 10.72
C THR A 163 -9.71 -3.73 10.78
N GLY A 164 -9.11 -4.26 11.80
CA GLY A 164 -9.09 -5.71 12.05
C GLY A 164 -7.94 -6.14 12.93
N THR A 165 -7.75 -7.42 13.00
CA THR A 165 -6.75 -8.05 13.86
C THR A 165 -5.87 -8.99 13.06
N GLY A 166 -4.76 -9.39 13.65
CA GLY A 166 -3.88 -10.39 13.05
C GLY A 166 -3.04 -11.09 14.10
N PHE A 167 -2.43 -12.19 13.73
CA PHE A 167 -1.48 -12.86 14.59
C PHE A 167 -0.32 -13.45 13.78
N ASP A 168 0.82 -13.62 14.42
CA ASP A 168 1.98 -14.33 13.87
C ASP A 168 2.72 -15.09 14.97
N VAL A 169 3.64 -15.93 14.52
CA VAL A 169 4.57 -16.67 15.36
C VAL A 169 6.00 -16.41 14.90
N LYS A 170 6.89 -16.20 15.86
CA LYS A 170 8.31 -15.97 15.61
C LYS A 170 9.14 -16.94 16.43
N ALA A 171 10.14 -17.53 15.81
CA ALA A 171 11.11 -18.37 16.50
C ALA A 171 12.52 -17.91 16.16
N GLY A 172 13.40 -17.98 17.15
CA GLY A 172 14.79 -17.57 17.00
C GLY A 172 15.75 -18.42 17.82
N LEU A 173 16.94 -18.61 17.27
CA LEU A 173 18.03 -19.31 17.88
C LEU A 173 19.29 -18.46 17.83
N ILE A 174 20.09 -18.42 18.91
CA ILE A 174 21.43 -17.84 18.89
C ILE A 174 22.40 -18.91 19.39
N PHE A 175 23.43 -19.11 18.63
CA PHE A 175 24.48 -20.05 18.92
C PHE A 175 25.84 -19.35 19.10
N ARG A 176 26.55 -19.68 20.15
CA ARG A 176 27.91 -19.25 20.43
C ARG A 176 28.87 -20.42 20.15
N PRO A 177 29.57 -20.42 19.01
CA PRO A 177 30.36 -21.60 18.58
C PRO A 177 31.49 -21.99 19.52
N ALA A 178 32.17 -20.99 20.08
CA ALA A 178 33.32 -21.22 20.99
C ALA A 178 33.09 -20.52 22.33
N GLU A 179 33.36 -21.21 23.43
CA GLU A 179 33.16 -20.67 24.79
C GLU A 179 34.01 -19.44 25.07
N GLU A 180 35.21 -19.41 24.55
CA GLU A 180 36.17 -18.33 24.74
C GLU A 180 35.91 -17.13 23.81
N SER A 181 35.14 -17.32 22.74
CA SER A 181 34.83 -16.26 21.78
C SER A 181 33.49 -15.63 22.05
N PRO A 182 33.39 -14.31 22.05
CA PRO A 182 32.10 -13.61 22.15
C PRO A 182 31.30 -13.64 20.85
N PHE A 183 31.77 -14.29 19.79
CA PHE A 183 31.11 -14.40 18.50
C PHE A 183 29.80 -15.20 18.62
N ARG A 184 28.75 -14.70 18.00
CA ARG A 184 27.41 -15.30 18.01
C ARG A 184 26.82 -15.32 16.62
N ILE A 185 26.13 -16.40 16.32
CA ILE A 185 25.34 -16.57 15.09
C ILE A 185 23.89 -16.71 15.51
N GLY A 186 23.03 -15.90 14.96
CA GLY A 186 21.58 -15.96 15.17
C GLY A 186 20.85 -16.40 13.91
N LEU A 187 19.81 -17.20 14.07
CA LEU A 187 18.86 -17.58 13.04
C LEU A 187 17.47 -17.28 13.56
N TYR A 188 16.61 -16.76 12.70
CA TYR A 188 15.22 -16.57 13.06
C TYR A 188 14.28 -16.76 11.86
N VAL A 189 13.05 -17.12 12.19
CA VAL A 189 11.95 -17.27 11.26
C VAL A 189 10.71 -16.59 11.82
N HIS A 190 10.00 -15.85 10.97
CA HIS A 190 8.66 -15.36 11.25
C HIS A 190 7.69 -16.02 10.28
N THR A 191 6.59 -16.53 10.80
CA THR A 191 5.48 -16.98 9.97
C THR A 191 4.87 -15.80 9.22
N PRO A 192 3.99 -16.03 8.25
CA PRO A 192 3.06 -15.02 7.83
C PRO A 192 2.34 -14.40 9.03
N THR A 193 2.04 -13.13 8.94
CA THR A 193 1.01 -12.53 9.80
C THR A 193 -0.32 -12.77 9.11
N TRP A 194 -1.21 -13.47 9.77
CA TRP A 194 -2.55 -13.77 9.29
C TRP A 194 -3.48 -12.68 9.80
N TYR A 195 -3.82 -11.76 8.91
CA TYR A 195 -4.77 -10.68 9.19
C TYR A 195 -6.19 -11.08 8.77
N ASP A 196 -7.16 -10.67 9.59
CA ASP A 196 -8.58 -10.62 9.28
C ASP A 196 -9.04 -9.17 9.35
N LEU A 197 -9.47 -8.62 8.21
CA LEU A 197 -9.63 -7.20 8.00
C LEU A 197 -10.97 -6.86 7.37
N THR A 198 -11.55 -5.74 7.80
CA THR A 198 -12.69 -5.11 7.16
C THR A 198 -12.25 -3.80 6.51
N THR A 199 -12.55 -3.61 5.22
CA THR A 199 -12.41 -2.32 4.55
C THR A 199 -13.77 -1.66 4.37
N ARG A 200 -13.81 -0.34 4.57
CA ARG A 200 -14.96 0.51 4.27
C ARG A 200 -14.48 1.64 3.38
N ASN A 201 -15.12 1.79 2.25
CA ASN A 201 -14.80 2.78 1.25
C ASN A 201 -16.00 3.72 1.08
N TYR A 202 -15.73 5.01 1.01
CA TYR A 202 -16.74 6.03 0.69
C TYR A 202 -16.15 6.94 -0.36
N THR A 203 -16.83 7.07 -1.48
CA THR A 203 -16.34 7.85 -2.62
C THR A 203 -17.41 8.82 -3.08
N VAL A 204 -16.99 10.02 -3.41
CA VAL A 204 -17.83 11.06 -4.01
C VAL A 204 -17.13 11.56 -5.25
N LEU A 205 -17.82 11.49 -6.39
CA LEU A 205 -17.41 12.10 -7.64
C LEU A 205 -18.26 13.34 -7.89
N ASN A 206 -17.61 14.47 -8.10
CA ASN A 206 -18.24 15.72 -8.49
C ASN A 206 -17.89 16.04 -9.94
N ASN A 207 -18.88 16.23 -10.76
CA ASN A 207 -18.72 16.75 -12.11
C ASN A 207 -18.94 18.26 -12.06
N ASN A 208 -17.90 19.04 -12.35
CA ASN A 208 -17.93 20.51 -12.40
C ASN A 208 -17.74 20.98 -13.86
N THR A 209 -18.11 20.15 -14.83
CA THR A 209 -18.08 20.55 -16.24
C THR A 209 -19.23 21.48 -16.58
N ASN A 210 -19.15 22.13 -17.75
CA ASN A 210 -20.23 23.00 -18.27
C ASN A 210 -21.50 22.18 -18.53
N GLU A 211 -22.66 22.83 -18.48
CA GLU A 211 -23.99 22.20 -18.72
C GLU A 211 -24.05 21.39 -20.01
N ALA A 212 -23.34 21.81 -21.06
CA ALA A 212 -23.27 21.07 -22.33
C ALA A 212 -22.59 19.72 -22.23
N TYR A 213 -21.83 19.48 -21.16
CA TYR A 213 -21.01 18.25 -20.92
C TYR A 213 -21.45 17.53 -19.65
N GLY A 214 -22.65 17.82 -19.15
CA GLY A 214 -23.20 17.04 -18.09
C GLY A 214 -23.46 17.69 -16.76
N SER A 215 -23.21 18.94 -16.60
CA SER A 215 -23.56 19.74 -15.41
C SER A 215 -23.34 19.10 -14.04
N THR A 216 -23.12 19.89 -13.06
CA THR A 216 -22.98 19.75 -11.60
C THR A 216 -23.59 18.50 -10.92
N GLU A 217 -23.45 17.32 -11.48
CA GLU A 217 -23.90 16.08 -10.86
C GLU A 217 -22.90 15.54 -9.85
N ARG A 218 -23.44 14.87 -8.84
CA ARG A 218 -22.68 14.29 -7.75
C ARG A 218 -23.05 12.83 -7.53
N GLY A 219 -22.13 11.93 -7.86
CA GLY A 219 -22.26 10.51 -7.54
C GLY A 219 -21.66 10.17 -6.18
N LYS A 220 -22.26 9.22 -5.49
CA LYS A 220 -21.76 8.68 -4.22
C LYS A 220 -21.77 7.18 -4.24
N SER A 221 -20.77 6.58 -3.62
CA SER A 221 -20.69 5.15 -3.35
C SER A 221 -20.19 4.88 -1.93
N SER A 222 -20.76 3.87 -1.30
CA SER A 222 -20.34 3.44 0.04
C SER A 222 -20.36 1.92 0.10
N GLU A 223 -19.19 1.32 0.18
CA GLU A 223 -19.01 -0.12 0.11
C GLU A 223 -18.14 -0.64 1.26
N SER A 224 -18.43 -1.86 1.69
CA SER A 224 -17.68 -2.51 2.75
C SER A 224 -17.55 -4.00 2.44
N TYR A 225 -16.37 -4.57 2.67
CA TYR A 225 -16.18 -6.01 2.60
C TYR A 225 -15.09 -6.50 3.56
N ASP A 226 -15.18 -7.77 3.93
CA ASP A 226 -14.25 -8.47 4.78
C ASP A 226 -13.29 -9.28 3.92
N PHE A 227 -12.01 -9.27 4.29
CA PHE A 227 -10.97 -10.00 3.59
C PHE A 227 -9.87 -10.45 4.53
N LYS A 228 -9.19 -11.53 4.18
CA LYS A 228 -7.99 -11.98 4.89
C LYS A 228 -6.75 -11.63 4.08
N PHE A 229 -5.71 -11.19 4.78
CA PHE A 229 -4.43 -10.85 4.18
C PHE A 229 -3.30 -11.56 4.89
N TYR A 230 -2.55 -12.39 4.17
CA TYR A 230 -1.42 -13.15 4.72
C TYR A 230 -0.12 -12.59 4.14
N THR A 231 0.76 -12.14 5.04
CA THR A 231 2.09 -11.62 4.68
C THR A 231 3.05 -12.77 4.35
N PRO A 232 4.23 -12.48 3.76
CA PRO A 232 5.21 -13.52 3.50
C PRO A 232 5.88 -14.04 4.76
N TRP A 233 6.44 -15.24 4.67
CA TRP A 233 7.45 -15.71 5.61
C TRP A 233 8.68 -14.81 5.57
N ARG A 234 9.35 -14.65 6.73
CA ARG A 234 10.62 -13.94 6.84
C ARG A 234 11.66 -14.84 7.46
N PHE A 235 12.84 -14.87 6.87
CA PHE A 235 13.98 -15.64 7.33
C PHE A 235 15.14 -14.69 7.54
N GLY A 236 15.82 -14.83 8.68
CA GLY A 236 16.95 -13.98 8.98
C GLY A 236 18.13 -14.73 9.59
N VAL A 237 19.32 -14.25 9.24
CA VAL A 237 20.58 -14.66 9.84
C VAL A 237 21.26 -13.42 10.43
N SER A 238 21.83 -13.55 11.62
CA SER A 238 22.53 -12.47 12.29
C SER A 238 23.89 -12.94 12.81
N LEU A 239 24.84 -12.02 12.81
CA LEU A 239 26.17 -12.17 13.36
C LEU A 239 26.38 -11.09 14.41
N GLY A 240 26.96 -11.47 15.54
CA GLY A 240 27.29 -10.55 16.62
C GLY A 240 28.68 -10.83 17.17
N HIS A 241 29.40 -9.76 17.47
CA HIS A 241 30.72 -9.86 18.08
C HIS A 241 30.97 -8.71 19.05
N THR A 242 31.63 -8.98 20.17
CA THR A 242 32.07 -7.94 21.10
C THR A 242 33.60 -7.94 21.23
N VAL A 243 34.18 -6.76 21.30
CA VAL A 243 35.62 -6.57 21.56
C VAL A 243 35.76 -5.95 22.94
N GLY A 244 36.28 -6.73 23.85
CA GLY A 244 36.33 -6.33 25.26
C GLY A 244 34.94 -5.90 25.78
N ASN A 245 34.96 -4.90 26.65
CA ASN A 245 33.71 -4.33 27.22
C ASN A 245 33.31 -3.01 26.55
N TYR A 246 34.01 -2.59 25.49
CA TYR A 246 33.88 -1.25 24.93
C TYR A 246 33.27 -1.21 23.52
N LEU A 247 33.29 -2.31 22.75
CA LEU A 247 32.75 -2.33 21.40
C LEU A 247 31.88 -3.55 21.18
N ALA A 248 30.67 -3.35 20.65
CA ALA A 248 29.82 -4.41 20.15
C ALA A 248 29.46 -4.13 18.69
N LEU A 249 29.51 -5.16 17.84
CA LEU A 249 29.18 -5.11 16.42
C LEU A 249 28.10 -6.14 16.12
N GLY A 250 27.18 -5.78 15.25
CA GLY A 250 26.12 -6.66 14.79
C GLY A 250 25.79 -6.45 13.32
N ALA A 251 25.52 -7.55 12.63
CA ALA A 251 25.03 -7.55 11.27
C ALA A 251 23.87 -8.53 11.16
N THR A 252 22.83 -8.18 10.41
CA THR A 252 21.67 -9.04 10.15
C THR A 252 21.30 -8.96 8.69
N TYR A 253 21.05 -10.11 8.09
CA TYR A 253 20.43 -10.22 6.78
C TYR A 253 19.06 -10.90 6.94
N GLU A 254 18.05 -10.35 6.31
CA GLU A 254 16.67 -10.86 6.31
C GLU A 254 16.15 -10.93 4.88
N TYR A 255 15.41 -11.98 4.56
CA TYR A 255 14.73 -12.16 3.30
C TYR A 255 13.25 -12.44 3.51
N ALA A 256 12.41 -11.81 2.68
CA ALA A 256 10.98 -12.04 2.63
C ALA A 256 10.51 -11.96 1.18
N ASP A 257 9.80 -12.98 0.69
CA ASP A 257 9.28 -13.00 -0.68
C ASP A 257 7.85 -12.47 -0.73
N TYR A 258 7.69 -11.21 -1.11
CA TYR A 258 6.39 -10.55 -1.19
C TYR A 258 5.50 -11.04 -2.33
N THR A 259 6.03 -11.83 -3.28
CA THR A 259 5.20 -12.51 -4.28
C THR A 259 4.31 -13.57 -3.64
N THR A 260 4.64 -14.01 -2.43
CA THR A 260 3.86 -14.99 -1.68
C THR A 260 2.70 -14.41 -0.89
N ASN A 261 2.55 -13.08 -0.81
CA ASN A 261 1.37 -12.45 -0.23
C ASN A 261 0.09 -13.11 -0.74
N ASP A 262 -0.88 -13.31 0.16
CA ASP A 262 -2.13 -13.97 -0.16
C ASP A 262 -3.31 -13.12 0.33
N ILE A 263 -4.21 -12.80 -0.58
CA ILE A 263 -5.46 -12.10 -0.29
C ILE A 263 -6.59 -13.11 -0.48
N ARG A 264 -7.48 -13.17 0.48
CA ARG A 264 -8.59 -14.11 0.50
C ARG A 264 -9.88 -13.36 0.79
N VAL A 265 -10.94 -13.80 0.17
CA VAL A 265 -12.27 -13.25 0.34
C VAL A 265 -13.10 -14.22 1.17
N ASN A 266 -13.94 -13.71 2.06
CA ASN A 266 -14.86 -14.55 2.81
C ASN A 266 -15.95 -15.10 1.89
N ASP A 267 -16.12 -16.43 1.87
CA ASP A 267 -17.09 -17.15 1.02
C ASP A 267 -18.39 -17.46 1.77
N GLY A 268 -18.60 -16.86 2.94
CA GLY A 268 -19.64 -17.23 3.87
C GLY A 268 -19.11 -18.20 4.92
N GLY A 269 -19.73 -19.34 5.07
CA GLY A 269 -19.31 -20.36 6.03
C GLY A 269 -19.90 -21.70 5.76
N GLU A 270 -19.29 -22.71 6.35
CA GLU A 270 -19.75 -24.09 6.30
C GLU A 270 -20.13 -24.57 7.70
N VAL A 271 -21.02 -25.54 7.76
CA VAL A 271 -21.40 -26.22 9.00
C VAL A 271 -20.81 -27.60 8.95
N ASP A 272 -20.03 -27.98 9.96
CA ASP A 272 -19.47 -29.32 10.06
C ASP A 272 -20.52 -30.36 10.41
N TYR A 273 -20.11 -31.64 10.41
CA TYR A 273 -20.99 -32.77 10.72
C TYR A 273 -21.62 -32.66 12.12
N TRP A 274 -20.98 -31.93 13.05
CA TRP A 274 -21.47 -31.72 14.42
C TRP A 274 -22.30 -30.45 14.60
N GLY A 275 -22.57 -29.71 13.53
CA GLY A 275 -23.37 -28.50 13.56
C GLY A 275 -22.59 -27.24 13.95
N ASN A 276 -21.26 -27.28 14.02
CA ASN A 276 -20.46 -26.09 14.26
C ASN A 276 -20.29 -25.29 12.98
N TYR A 277 -20.59 -24.02 13.06
CA TYR A 277 -20.35 -23.08 11.95
C TYR A 277 -18.89 -22.61 11.97
N TYR A 278 -18.24 -22.58 10.81
CA TYR A 278 -16.94 -21.97 10.59
C TYR A 278 -16.91 -21.18 9.29
N GLU A 279 -16.28 -20.02 9.36
CA GLU A 279 -16.11 -19.17 8.18
C GLU A 279 -15.12 -19.78 7.20
N THR A 280 -15.48 -19.77 5.93
CA THR A 280 -14.61 -20.19 4.83
C THR A 280 -14.10 -18.97 4.08
N SER A 281 -12.97 -19.14 3.42
CA SER A 281 -12.39 -18.09 2.56
C SER A 281 -11.65 -18.70 1.39
N SER A 282 -11.86 -18.15 0.22
CA SER A 282 -11.13 -18.52 -1.01
C SER A 282 -10.06 -17.50 -1.35
N ARG A 283 -9.04 -17.97 -2.04
CA ARG A 283 -7.99 -17.09 -2.56
C ARG A 283 -8.53 -16.24 -3.71
N ASP A 284 -8.18 -14.97 -3.70
CA ASP A 284 -8.37 -14.09 -4.85
C ASP A 284 -7.26 -14.37 -5.89
N GLU A 285 -7.55 -15.24 -6.85
CA GLU A 285 -6.55 -15.71 -7.82
C GLU A 285 -6.12 -14.60 -8.79
N ALA A 286 -7.03 -13.70 -9.17
CA ALA A 286 -6.70 -12.56 -10.02
C ALA A 286 -5.74 -11.60 -9.31
N MET A 287 -6.03 -11.26 -8.06
CA MET A 287 -5.15 -10.44 -7.22
C MET A 287 -3.82 -11.15 -6.95
N LYS A 288 -3.83 -12.47 -6.75
CA LYS A 288 -2.61 -13.26 -6.57
C LYS A 288 -1.70 -13.20 -7.79
N GLN A 289 -2.26 -13.27 -8.98
CA GLN A 289 -1.47 -13.14 -10.22
C GLN A 289 -0.88 -11.74 -10.36
N ASN A 290 -1.64 -10.70 -10.04
CA ASN A 290 -1.13 -9.32 -10.06
C ASN A 290 -0.01 -9.10 -9.02
N ILE A 291 -0.15 -9.68 -7.82
CA ILE A 291 0.89 -9.67 -6.79
C ILE A 291 2.19 -10.26 -7.34
N LYS A 292 2.13 -11.43 -8.00
CA LYS A 292 3.31 -12.08 -8.58
C LYS A 292 3.97 -11.24 -9.67
N ASN A 293 3.18 -10.53 -10.47
CA ASN A 293 3.66 -9.69 -11.56
C ASN A 293 4.27 -8.37 -11.04
N SER A 294 3.71 -7.83 -9.96
CA SER A 294 4.05 -6.48 -9.47
C SER A 294 5.04 -6.47 -8.32
N LEU A 295 5.15 -7.55 -7.54
CA LEU A 295 6.01 -7.62 -6.37
C LEU A 295 7.17 -8.59 -6.57
N LYS A 296 8.17 -8.50 -5.69
CA LYS A 296 9.36 -9.35 -5.67
C LYS A 296 9.86 -9.63 -4.25
N GLY A 297 10.86 -10.47 -4.14
CA GLY A 297 11.57 -10.72 -2.89
C GLY A 297 12.30 -9.48 -2.39
N VAL A 298 12.26 -9.28 -1.07
CA VAL A 298 12.87 -8.14 -0.37
C VAL A 298 14.04 -8.63 0.47
N HIS A 299 15.18 -8.01 0.26
CA HIS A 299 16.40 -8.20 1.02
C HIS A 299 16.57 -7.05 2.00
N THR A 300 16.80 -7.36 3.28
CA THR A 300 17.08 -6.36 4.31
C THR A 300 18.43 -6.64 4.94
N VAL A 301 19.29 -5.63 4.97
CA VAL A 301 20.58 -5.66 5.64
C VAL A 301 20.57 -4.64 6.78
N LYS A 302 20.92 -5.09 7.98
CA LYS A 302 21.01 -4.24 9.18
C LYS A 302 22.42 -4.34 9.74
N LEU A 303 23.07 -3.21 9.95
CA LEU A 303 24.38 -3.10 10.59
C LEU A 303 24.23 -2.24 11.83
N GLY A 304 24.88 -2.64 12.90
CA GLY A 304 24.84 -1.92 14.16
C GLY A 304 26.19 -1.95 14.89
N MET A 305 26.50 -0.84 15.56
CA MET A 305 27.67 -0.70 16.38
C MET A 305 27.27 0.02 17.71
N GLU A 306 27.78 -0.49 18.83
CA GLU A 306 27.76 0.20 20.11
C GLU A 306 29.21 0.37 20.59
N PHE A 307 29.57 1.61 20.91
CA PHE A 307 30.87 1.97 21.48
C PHE A 307 30.67 2.57 22.86
N LYS A 308 31.37 2.02 23.85
CA LYS A 308 31.34 2.47 25.25
C LYS A 308 32.71 3.03 25.63
N PRO A 309 32.93 4.35 25.44
CA PRO A 309 34.19 4.98 25.89
C PRO A 309 34.34 4.93 27.39
N GLU A 310 33.22 4.91 28.14
CA GLU A 310 33.17 4.79 29.59
C GLU A 310 32.10 3.79 30.03
N LYS A 311 32.21 3.25 31.23
CA LYS A 311 31.26 2.25 31.75
C LYS A 311 29.79 2.72 31.73
N ASN A 312 29.55 4.00 31.86
CA ASN A 312 28.22 4.57 32.02
C ASN A 312 27.72 5.27 30.75
N PHE A 313 28.57 5.39 29.72
CA PHE A 313 28.23 6.09 28.48
C PHE A 313 28.38 5.20 27.27
N ALA A 314 27.38 5.21 26.40
CA ALA A 314 27.36 4.44 25.14
C ALA A 314 26.99 5.33 23.96
N VAL A 315 27.67 5.14 22.85
CA VAL A 315 27.31 5.71 21.53
C VAL A 315 26.92 4.57 20.61
N ARG A 316 25.80 4.73 19.91
CA ARG A 316 25.27 3.69 19.01
C ARG A 316 25.08 4.27 17.63
N LEU A 317 25.50 3.52 16.62
CA LEU A 317 25.26 3.83 15.22
C LEU A 317 24.63 2.62 14.54
N GLY A 318 23.73 2.86 13.62
CA GLY A 318 23.09 1.80 12.85
C GLY A 318 22.73 2.25 11.45
N TYR A 319 22.77 1.28 10.56
CA TYR A 319 22.32 1.41 9.19
C TYR A 319 21.42 0.25 8.82
N ASN A 320 20.31 0.54 8.14
CA ASN A 320 19.39 -0.44 7.62
C ASN A 320 19.09 -0.12 6.15
N TYR A 321 19.36 -1.09 5.30
CA TYR A 321 18.99 -1.10 3.89
C TYR A 321 17.87 -2.10 3.67
N GLN A 322 16.85 -1.72 2.93
CA GLN A 322 15.77 -2.60 2.49
C GLN A 322 15.55 -2.41 1.00
N SER A 323 15.68 -3.47 0.22
CA SER A 323 15.47 -3.41 -1.21
C SER A 323 14.01 -3.12 -1.57
N ALA A 324 13.77 -2.66 -2.78
CA ALA A 324 12.43 -2.39 -3.28
C ALA A 324 11.57 -3.66 -3.30
N MET A 325 10.31 -3.52 -2.90
CA MET A 325 9.30 -4.58 -2.94
C MET A 325 8.64 -4.69 -4.32
N TYR A 326 8.55 -3.57 -5.05
CA TYR A 326 7.90 -3.51 -6.34
C TYR A 326 8.85 -3.84 -7.48
N ASN A 327 8.35 -4.54 -8.49
CA ASN A 327 9.00 -4.63 -9.77
C ASN A 327 9.05 -3.24 -10.43
N LYS A 328 10.02 -3.04 -11.33
CA LYS A 328 10.19 -1.75 -12.01
C LYS A 328 8.94 -1.36 -12.80
N ASP A 329 8.31 -2.37 -13.42
CA ASP A 329 7.14 -2.22 -14.29
C ASP A 329 5.86 -2.72 -13.58
N GLY A 330 5.88 -2.82 -12.25
CA GLY A 330 4.71 -3.18 -11.46
C GLY A 330 3.65 -2.09 -11.51
N TYR A 331 2.38 -2.48 -11.62
CA TYR A 331 1.26 -1.55 -11.65
C TYR A 331 0.07 -2.10 -10.85
N LYS A 332 -0.79 -1.20 -10.43
CA LYS A 332 -2.07 -1.54 -9.82
C LYS A 332 -3.07 -1.75 -10.95
N ASP A 333 -3.36 -3.01 -11.23
CA ASP A 333 -4.31 -3.37 -12.26
C ASP A 333 -5.75 -3.18 -11.75
N GLY A 334 -6.41 -2.17 -12.26
CA GLY A 334 -7.81 -1.90 -11.97
C GLY A 334 -8.79 -2.71 -12.82
N SER A 335 -8.32 -3.57 -13.75
CA SER A 335 -9.16 -4.40 -14.60
C SER A 335 -9.34 -5.84 -14.07
N LEU A 336 -8.81 -6.13 -12.87
CA LEU A 336 -8.91 -7.47 -12.29
C LEU A 336 -10.34 -7.80 -11.84
N GLU A 337 -10.78 -9.02 -12.10
CA GLU A 337 -11.97 -9.59 -11.50
C GLU A 337 -11.70 -9.96 -10.03
N SER A 338 -11.70 -8.95 -9.18
CA SER A 338 -11.35 -9.06 -7.77
C SER A 338 -12.23 -8.15 -6.93
N TYR A 339 -12.59 -8.60 -5.74
CA TYR A 339 -13.31 -7.75 -4.77
C TYR A 339 -12.51 -6.49 -4.43
N GLY A 340 -11.20 -6.62 -4.33
CA GLY A 340 -10.32 -5.48 -4.10
C GLY A 340 -10.38 -4.42 -5.20
N THR A 341 -10.70 -4.81 -6.41
CA THR A 341 -10.90 -3.91 -7.56
C THR A 341 -12.30 -3.37 -7.61
N TYR A 342 -13.32 -4.20 -7.39
CA TYR A 342 -14.72 -3.77 -7.43
C TYR A 342 -15.05 -2.71 -6.38
N TYR A 343 -14.57 -2.89 -5.16
CA TYR A 343 -14.89 -2.01 -4.03
C TYR A 343 -13.87 -0.89 -3.81
N ALA A 344 -12.76 -0.87 -4.54
CA ALA A 344 -11.77 0.20 -4.46
C ALA A 344 -12.08 1.31 -5.45
N SER A 345 -12.16 2.53 -4.95
CA SER A 345 -12.26 3.74 -5.76
C SER A 345 -10.92 4.40 -6.04
N THR A 346 -9.90 4.14 -5.22
CA THR A 346 -8.55 4.65 -5.44
C THR A 346 -7.88 3.94 -6.61
N THR A 347 -7.44 4.71 -7.58
CA THR A 347 -6.75 4.19 -8.78
C THR A 347 -5.23 4.36 -8.71
N ASP A 348 -4.76 5.29 -7.90
CA ASP A 348 -3.35 5.63 -7.77
C ASP A 348 -2.52 4.54 -7.11
N TYR A 349 -1.25 4.52 -7.46
CA TYR A 349 -0.24 3.67 -6.83
C TYR A 349 1.15 4.31 -6.85
N THR A 350 2.03 3.82 -6.01
CA THR A 350 3.42 4.27 -5.97
C THR A 350 4.35 3.07 -5.93
N ASN A 351 5.23 2.97 -6.90
CA ASN A 351 6.30 1.98 -6.90
C ASN A 351 7.45 2.51 -6.04
N TRP A 352 7.39 2.19 -4.75
CA TRP A 352 8.43 2.55 -3.80
C TRP A 352 9.69 1.74 -4.08
N LYS A 353 10.83 2.44 -4.11
CA LYS A 353 12.17 1.89 -4.28
C LYS A 353 12.75 1.44 -2.95
N ASP A 354 14.06 1.26 -2.93
CA ASP A 354 14.79 0.91 -1.73
C ASP A 354 14.67 1.97 -0.64
N THR A 355 14.74 1.49 0.59
CA THR A 355 14.68 2.31 1.80
C THR A 355 16.00 2.27 2.53
N HIS A 356 16.53 3.44 2.84
CA HIS A 356 17.70 3.63 3.67
C HIS A 356 17.29 4.22 5.01
N ARG A 357 17.80 3.64 6.11
CA ARG A 357 17.60 4.15 7.47
C ARG A 357 18.93 4.28 8.16
N PHE A 358 19.19 5.47 8.69
CA PHE A 358 20.36 5.76 9.51
C PHE A 358 19.89 6.04 10.93
N THR A 359 20.57 5.44 11.90
CA THR A 359 20.26 5.65 13.32
C THR A 359 21.52 6.06 14.07
N ALA A 360 21.37 7.00 14.97
CA ALA A 360 22.40 7.38 15.92
C ALA A 360 21.77 7.52 17.30
N GLY A 361 22.48 7.14 18.34
CA GLY A 361 21.97 7.22 19.71
C GLY A 361 23.08 7.32 20.74
N VAL A 362 22.69 7.87 21.88
CA VAL A 362 23.54 7.95 23.08
C VAL A 362 22.77 7.39 24.26
N GLY A 363 23.49 6.67 25.13
CA GLY A 363 22.95 6.10 26.35
C GLY A 363 23.80 6.50 27.55
N TYR A 364 23.16 6.80 28.66
CA TYR A 364 23.84 7.12 29.92
C TYR A 364 23.18 6.42 31.10
N ASN A 365 23.99 5.73 31.91
CA ASN A 365 23.53 5.05 33.12
C ASN A 365 23.95 5.81 34.35
N TYR A 366 23.00 6.13 35.25
CA TYR A 366 23.26 6.76 36.52
C TYR A 366 22.57 6.01 37.66
N GLY A 367 23.36 5.29 38.44
CA GLY A 367 22.83 4.44 39.51
C GLY A 367 21.88 3.37 38.97
N LYS A 368 20.62 3.44 39.36
CA LYS A 368 19.54 2.56 38.93
C LYS A 368 18.79 3.06 37.67
N PHE A 369 19.13 4.24 37.18
CA PHE A 369 18.48 4.84 36.02
C PHE A 369 19.32 4.65 34.75
N SER A 370 18.64 4.43 33.64
CA SER A 370 19.21 4.51 32.29
C SER A 370 18.45 5.54 31.49
N PHE A 371 19.16 6.32 30.70
CA PHE A 371 18.63 7.33 29.80
C PHE A 371 19.18 7.07 28.40
N ASP A 372 18.31 6.89 27.42
CA ASP A 372 18.70 6.69 26.06
C ASP A 372 18.00 7.72 25.15
N LEU A 373 18.77 8.35 24.28
CA LEU A 373 18.28 9.24 23.23
C LEU A 373 18.73 8.66 21.89
N ALA A 374 17.79 8.45 21.00
CA ALA A 374 18.06 7.92 19.65
C ALA A 374 17.36 8.75 18.59
N TYR A 375 18.06 8.97 17.51
CA TYR A 375 17.54 9.62 16.30
C TYR A 375 17.60 8.66 15.13
N GLN A 376 16.54 8.63 14.33
CA GLN A 376 16.46 7.87 13.09
C GLN A 376 16.05 8.79 11.92
N TYR A 377 16.81 8.71 10.85
CA TYR A 377 16.44 9.24 9.55
C TYR A 377 16.15 8.09 8.60
N SER A 378 15.03 8.14 7.89
CA SER A 378 14.75 7.19 6.81
C SER A 378 14.32 7.92 5.55
N GLN A 379 14.72 7.38 4.41
CA GLN A 379 14.36 7.88 3.09
C GLN A 379 13.98 6.72 2.17
N THR A 380 12.87 6.90 1.47
CA THR A 380 12.40 6.02 0.39
C THR A 380 11.96 6.90 -0.76
N ASN A 381 12.50 6.66 -1.95
CA ASN A 381 12.07 7.31 -3.17
C ASN A 381 11.04 6.42 -3.89
N GLY A 382 10.21 7.01 -4.73
CA GLY A 382 9.18 6.27 -5.46
C GLY A 382 8.78 6.93 -6.76
N ASP A 383 8.07 6.17 -7.56
CA ASP A 383 7.44 6.59 -8.80
C ASP A 383 5.92 6.50 -8.58
N PHE A 384 5.28 7.67 -8.50
CA PHE A 384 3.84 7.80 -8.31
C PHE A 384 3.13 7.84 -9.65
N TYR A 385 1.99 7.15 -9.72
CA TYR A 385 1.08 7.14 -10.85
C TYR A 385 -0.33 7.40 -10.34
N PRO A 386 -1.12 8.29 -11.00
CA PRO A 386 -2.50 8.56 -10.60
C PRO A 386 -3.44 7.41 -10.94
N PHE A 387 -3.11 6.63 -11.97
CA PHE A 387 -3.82 5.44 -12.45
C PHE A 387 -2.87 4.57 -13.29
N MET A 388 -3.30 3.37 -13.64
CA MET A 388 -2.53 2.51 -14.53
C MET A 388 -2.54 3.07 -15.96
N SER A 389 -1.41 2.98 -16.66
CA SER A 389 -1.35 3.31 -18.09
C SER A 389 -2.11 2.27 -18.90
N TYR A 390 -2.83 2.73 -19.89
CA TYR A 390 -3.50 1.92 -20.89
C TYR A 390 -2.88 2.17 -22.25
N VAL A 391 -2.59 1.09 -23.00
CA VAL A 391 -2.03 1.15 -24.34
C VAL A 391 -2.90 0.30 -25.26
N ASP A 392 -3.48 0.92 -26.27
CA ASP A 392 -4.22 0.23 -27.29
C ASP A 392 -3.31 -0.06 -28.48
N ASN A 393 -2.95 -1.34 -28.67
CA ASN A 393 -2.08 -1.75 -29.75
C ASN A 393 -2.73 -1.64 -31.16
N SER A 394 -4.05 -1.57 -31.21
CA SER A 394 -4.82 -1.47 -32.47
C SER A 394 -5.14 -0.02 -32.84
N GLU A 395 -5.37 0.82 -31.85
CA GLU A 395 -5.79 2.21 -32.01
C GLU A 395 -4.97 3.13 -31.09
N PRO A 396 -3.72 3.50 -31.48
CA PRO A 396 -2.82 4.30 -30.61
C PRO A 396 -3.39 5.66 -30.18
N LYS A 397 -4.43 6.15 -30.81
CA LYS A 397 -5.16 7.38 -30.39
C LYS A 397 -5.86 7.23 -29.02
N PHE A 398 -6.12 6.00 -28.60
CA PHE A 398 -6.70 5.69 -27.28
C PHE A 398 -5.64 5.39 -26.20
N ASP A 399 -4.37 5.51 -26.52
CA ASP A 399 -3.31 5.35 -25.53
C ASP A 399 -3.48 6.36 -24.39
N ASN A 400 -3.54 5.85 -23.17
CA ASN A 400 -3.61 6.63 -21.94
C ASN A 400 -2.37 6.35 -21.08
N VAL A 401 -1.24 6.93 -21.44
CA VAL A 401 0.04 6.73 -20.79
C VAL A 401 0.41 7.94 -19.95
N CYS A 402 0.47 7.76 -18.64
CA CYS A 402 0.86 8.80 -17.70
C CYS A 402 2.31 8.58 -17.23
N ASP A 403 3.13 9.63 -17.35
CA ASP A 403 4.50 9.60 -16.84
C ASP A 403 4.50 9.58 -15.29
N ALA A 404 5.45 8.85 -14.74
CA ALA A 404 5.64 8.80 -13.30
C ALA A 404 6.03 10.14 -12.70
N VAL A 405 5.42 10.51 -11.59
CA VAL A 405 5.88 11.61 -10.74
C VAL A 405 6.84 11.09 -9.69
N LYS A 406 8.06 11.65 -9.65
CA LYS A 406 9.06 11.28 -8.66
C LYS A 406 8.66 11.80 -7.29
N VAL A 407 8.57 10.89 -6.33
CA VAL A 407 8.22 11.21 -4.94
C VAL A 407 9.29 10.72 -3.99
N SER A 408 9.39 11.37 -2.84
CA SER A 408 10.34 11.01 -1.79
C SER A 408 9.65 11.07 -0.43
N ASN A 409 9.68 9.95 0.29
CA ASN A 409 9.21 9.87 1.67
C ASN A 409 10.43 9.95 2.59
N LYS A 410 10.54 11.04 3.36
CA LYS A 410 11.59 11.28 4.35
C LYS A 410 10.97 11.35 5.74
N ARG A 411 11.48 10.52 6.64
CA ARG A 411 10.98 10.46 8.01
C ARG A 411 12.10 10.68 9.01
N ASN A 412 11.87 11.59 9.95
CA ASN A 412 12.73 11.84 11.09
C ASN A 412 12.00 11.38 12.35
N GLN A 413 12.68 10.65 13.21
CA GLN A 413 12.12 10.15 14.45
C GLN A 413 13.14 10.34 15.57
N LEU A 414 12.68 10.92 16.67
CA LEU A 414 13.43 11.04 17.91
C LEU A 414 12.76 10.17 18.97
N LEU A 415 13.56 9.36 19.66
CA LEU A 415 13.11 8.48 20.71
C LEU A 415 13.91 8.79 21.99
N PHE A 416 13.20 9.05 23.07
CA PHE A 416 13.78 9.17 24.41
C PHE A 416 13.23 8.05 25.29
N THR A 417 14.14 7.33 25.95
CA THR A 417 13.79 6.20 26.83
C THR A 417 14.38 6.44 28.21
N VAL A 418 13.59 6.22 29.24
CA VAL A 418 14.04 6.18 30.63
C VAL A 418 13.77 4.79 31.17
N GLY A 419 14.81 4.15 31.70
CA GLY A 419 14.73 2.86 32.37
C GLY A 419 15.06 2.99 33.85
N TYR A 420 14.43 2.17 34.69
CA TYR A 420 14.74 2.03 36.11
C TYR A 420 14.97 0.56 36.44
N LYS A 421 16.08 0.28 37.12
CA LYS A 421 16.43 -1.07 37.55
C LYS A 421 16.15 -1.22 39.03
N PHE A 422 15.25 -2.11 39.38
CA PHE A 422 14.87 -2.43 40.76
C PHE A 422 15.97 -3.11 41.55
#